data_337229715635cd3de0f73451a57e2ffc
#
_entry.id   337229715635cd3de0f73451a57e2ffc
#
_cell.length_a   1.000
_cell.length_b   1.000
_cell.length_c   1.000
_cell.angle_alpha   90.00
_cell.angle_beta   90.00
_cell.angle_gamma   90.00
#
_symmetry.space_group_name_H-M   'P 1'
#
loop_
_entity.id
_entity.type
_entity.pdbx_description
1 polymer ?
#
loop_
_entity_poly.entity_id
_entity_poly.type
_entity_poly.pdbx_seq_one_letter_code
_entity_poly.pdbx_strand_id
1 'polypeptide(L)'
;MSSRPICRYIALSGTASRIWTLSLNTESCSTKTPLVLLHGMGSGIALWVLNLDYLAHNRPVYAIDVLGFGRSSRVSFSSDPAEAEQQLVQSIEDWRKAVGIDRMILLGHSLGGYLATSYALNHAECVQHLILADPWGFPQSPSQLEQSRMIPRWVRMVRCIISPFNPFSGLRLAGPWGE
;
A
#
# COMPACT_ATOMS: atom_id res chain seq x y z
N MET A 1 -14.63 -23.06 8.13
CA MET A 1 -13.35 -23.60 7.62
C MET A 1 -12.51 -22.39 7.20
N SER A 2 -11.35 -22.18 7.81
CA SER A 2 -10.43 -21.12 7.37
C SER A 2 -9.88 -21.51 6.01
N SER A 3 -10.16 -20.71 4.98
CA SER A 3 -9.58 -20.91 3.66
C SER A 3 -8.07 -20.68 3.76
N ARG A 4 -7.27 -21.59 3.19
CA ARG A 4 -5.81 -21.43 3.19
C ARG A 4 -5.43 -20.16 2.43
N PRO A 5 -4.49 -19.34 2.96
CA PRO A 5 -4.02 -18.19 2.24
C PRO A 5 -3.26 -18.61 0.97
N ILE A 6 -3.55 -17.95 -0.14
CA ILE A 6 -2.86 -18.15 -1.41
C ILE A 6 -2.00 -16.91 -1.67
N CYS A 7 -0.70 -17.12 -1.82
CA CYS A 7 0.26 -16.04 -2.12
C CYS A 7 0.79 -16.19 -3.54
N ARG A 8 0.69 -15.13 -4.36
CA ARG A 8 1.18 -15.14 -5.74
C ARG A 8 1.56 -13.74 -6.24
N TYR A 9 2.37 -13.71 -7.30
CA TYR A 9 2.59 -12.49 -8.07
C TYR A 9 1.48 -12.28 -9.09
N ILE A 10 0.95 -11.07 -9.15
CA ILE A 10 0.04 -10.62 -10.19
C ILE A 10 0.83 -9.71 -11.13
N ALA A 11 0.91 -10.10 -12.41
CA ALA A 11 1.56 -9.30 -13.45
C ALA A 11 0.69 -8.09 -13.79
N LEU A 12 1.32 -6.93 -13.95
CA LEU A 12 0.65 -5.72 -14.40
C LEU A 12 0.71 -5.62 -15.93
N SER A 13 -0.43 -5.30 -16.55
CA SER A 13 -0.54 -5.20 -17.99
C SER A 13 0.37 -4.11 -18.55
N GLY A 14 1.02 -4.40 -19.68
CA GLY A 14 1.88 -3.43 -20.37
C GLY A 14 3.22 -3.15 -19.71
N THR A 15 3.55 -3.82 -18.61
CA THR A 15 4.83 -3.65 -17.88
C THR A 15 5.44 -5.00 -17.51
N ALA A 16 6.75 -5.01 -17.17
CA ALA A 16 7.40 -6.18 -16.57
C ALA A 16 7.16 -6.26 -15.05
N SER A 17 6.37 -5.35 -14.48
CA SER A 17 6.13 -5.25 -13.05
C SER A 17 5.08 -6.23 -12.57
N ARG A 18 5.19 -6.65 -11.32
CA ARG A 18 4.25 -7.56 -10.62
C ARG A 18 4.07 -7.13 -9.18
N ILE A 19 2.85 -7.36 -8.70
CA ILE A 19 2.45 -7.09 -7.33
C ILE A 19 2.32 -8.40 -6.57
N TRP A 20 3.01 -8.50 -5.42
CA TRP A 20 2.86 -9.61 -4.51
C TRP A 20 1.51 -9.51 -3.81
N THR A 21 0.73 -10.58 -3.87
CA THR A 21 -0.65 -10.59 -3.42
C THR A 21 -0.89 -11.82 -2.54
N LEU A 22 -1.49 -11.59 -1.39
CA LEU A 22 -2.07 -12.63 -0.55
C LEU A 22 -3.59 -12.56 -0.72
N SER A 23 -4.21 -13.72 -0.97
CA SER A 23 -5.66 -13.83 -1.10
C SER A 23 -6.20 -14.90 -0.15
N LEU A 24 -7.37 -14.62 0.44
CA LEU A 24 -8.09 -15.50 1.34
C LEU A 24 -9.56 -15.55 0.93
N ASN A 25 -10.18 -16.72 1.11
CA ASN A 25 -11.61 -16.95 0.86
C ASN A 25 -12.06 -16.55 -0.57
N THR A 26 -11.20 -16.72 -1.55
CA THR A 26 -11.48 -16.38 -2.96
C THR A 26 -12.10 -17.53 -3.74
N GLU A 27 -12.06 -18.75 -3.21
CA GLU A 27 -12.64 -19.96 -3.84
C GLU A 27 -14.11 -20.17 -3.52
N SER A 28 -14.62 -19.52 -2.48
CA SER A 28 -16.04 -19.58 -2.14
C SER A 28 -16.83 -18.73 -3.15
N CYS A 29 -18.01 -19.22 -3.59
CA CYS A 29 -18.97 -18.46 -4.39
C CYS A 29 -19.57 -17.29 -3.58
N SER A 30 -18.75 -16.55 -2.86
CA SER A 30 -19.19 -15.39 -2.11
C SER A 30 -19.59 -14.29 -3.08
N THR A 31 -20.85 -13.90 -3.05
CA THR A 31 -21.37 -12.74 -3.80
C THR A 31 -20.99 -11.42 -3.13
N LYS A 32 -20.24 -11.46 -2.02
CA LYS A 32 -19.86 -10.28 -1.27
C LYS A 32 -18.69 -9.57 -1.92
N THR A 33 -18.76 -8.26 -1.92
CA THR A 33 -17.69 -7.40 -2.41
C THR A 33 -16.36 -7.70 -1.69
N PRO A 34 -15.28 -7.97 -2.44
CA PRO A 34 -13.98 -8.26 -1.86
C PRO A 34 -13.42 -7.06 -1.08
N LEU A 35 -12.65 -7.35 -0.04
CA LEU A 35 -11.89 -6.37 0.72
C LEU A 35 -10.44 -6.37 0.26
N VAL A 36 -9.92 -5.20 -0.10
CA VAL A 36 -8.53 -5.00 -0.53
C VAL A 36 -7.81 -4.17 0.52
N LEU A 37 -6.62 -4.61 0.94
CA LEU A 37 -5.83 -4.04 2.02
C LEU A 37 -4.52 -3.44 1.47
N LEU A 38 -4.31 -2.13 1.71
CA LEU A 38 -3.11 -1.39 1.37
C LEU A 38 -2.34 -1.02 2.63
N HIS A 39 -1.09 -1.49 2.73
CA HIS A 39 -0.21 -1.20 3.87
C HIS A 39 0.42 0.20 3.81
N GLY A 40 1.02 0.62 4.93
CA GLY A 40 1.74 1.89 5.05
C GLY A 40 3.18 1.85 4.53
N MET A 41 3.85 3.00 4.58
CA MET A 41 5.24 3.15 4.18
C MET A 41 6.16 2.24 5.01
N GLY A 42 7.12 1.58 4.33
CA GLY A 42 8.10 0.70 4.99
C GLY A 42 7.52 -0.62 5.52
N SER A 43 6.26 -0.92 5.19
CA SER A 43 5.57 -2.13 5.60
C SER A 43 5.31 -3.05 4.40
N GLY A 44 4.42 -4.03 4.58
CA GLY A 44 3.99 -5.00 3.59
C GLY A 44 2.75 -5.74 4.05
N ILE A 45 2.39 -6.82 3.36
CA ILE A 45 1.24 -7.69 3.68
C ILE A 45 1.25 -8.14 5.14
N ALA A 46 2.42 -8.36 5.72
CA ALA A 46 2.60 -8.81 7.11
C ALA A 46 1.94 -7.89 8.15
N LEU A 47 1.71 -6.61 7.83
CA LEU A 47 0.95 -5.69 8.69
C LEU A 47 -0.41 -6.27 9.10
N TRP A 48 -1.03 -7.03 8.22
CA TRP A 48 -2.40 -7.52 8.38
C TRP A 48 -2.51 -8.90 9.00
N VAL A 49 -1.39 -9.59 9.28
CA VAL A 49 -1.37 -11.01 9.64
C VAL A 49 -2.32 -11.37 10.80
N LEU A 50 -2.43 -10.52 11.82
CA LEU A 50 -3.30 -10.75 12.97
C LEU A 50 -4.79 -10.50 12.69
N ASN A 51 -5.12 -9.88 11.57
CA ASN A 51 -6.48 -9.49 11.22
C ASN A 51 -7.06 -10.33 10.07
N LEU A 52 -6.22 -11.01 9.29
CA LEU A 52 -6.60 -11.66 8.05
C LEU A 52 -7.72 -12.69 8.23
N ASP A 53 -7.62 -13.58 9.22
CA ASP A 53 -8.62 -14.63 9.45
C ASP A 53 -9.99 -14.05 9.79
N TYR A 54 -10.01 -13.00 10.61
CA TYR A 54 -11.25 -12.31 10.98
C TYR A 54 -11.86 -11.58 9.77
N LEU A 55 -11.05 -10.84 9.03
CA LEU A 55 -11.50 -10.08 7.87
C LEU A 55 -11.99 -10.99 6.75
N ALA A 56 -11.36 -12.16 6.58
CA ALA A 56 -11.71 -13.14 5.55
C ALA A 56 -12.85 -14.09 5.94
N HIS A 57 -13.41 -13.97 7.15
CA HIS A 57 -14.42 -14.92 7.64
C HIS A 57 -15.63 -15.08 6.70
N ASN A 58 -16.07 -14.01 6.06
CA ASN A 58 -17.30 -14.04 5.27
C ASN A 58 -17.22 -13.33 3.91
N ARG A 59 -16.03 -12.97 3.45
CA ARG A 59 -15.80 -12.32 2.15
C ARG A 59 -14.40 -12.60 1.61
N PRO A 60 -14.17 -12.49 0.32
CA PRO A 60 -12.84 -12.49 -0.25
C PRO A 60 -12.00 -11.33 0.31
N VAL A 61 -10.75 -11.62 0.67
CA VAL A 61 -9.77 -10.61 1.12
C VAL A 61 -8.51 -10.71 0.28
N TYR A 62 -8.03 -9.57 -0.15
CA TYR A 62 -6.76 -9.42 -0.85
C TYR A 62 -5.89 -8.43 -0.08
N ALA A 63 -4.69 -8.84 0.29
CA ALA A 63 -3.66 -7.93 0.80
C ALA A 63 -2.54 -7.86 -0.24
N ILE A 64 -2.10 -6.67 -0.57
CA ILE A 64 -1.04 -6.48 -1.58
C ILE A 64 0.15 -5.75 -0.97
N ASP A 65 1.35 -6.14 -1.41
CA ASP A 65 2.52 -5.28 -1.27
C ASP A 65 2.44 -4.21 -2.34
N VAL A 66 2.29 -2.95 -1.94
CA VAL A 66 2.23 -1.82 -2.86
C VAL A 66 3.47 -1.81 -3.76
N LEU A 67 3.33 -1.42 -5.02
CA LEU A 67 4.44 -1.35 -5.97
C LEU A 67 5.61 -0.55 -5.38
N GLY A 68 6.82 -1.08 -5.47
CA GLY A 68 8.01 -0.51 -4.83
C GLY A 68 8.27 -0.97 -3.39
N PHE A 69 7.34 -1.70 -2.76
CA PHE A 69 7.44 -2.18 -1.38
C PHE A 69 7.40 -3.71 -1.29
N GLY A 70 7.71 -4.24 -0.11
CA GLY A 70 7.65 -5.65 0.22
C GLY A 70 8.29 -6.53 -0.86
N ARG A 71 7.57 -7.51 -1.35
CA ARG A 71 7.98 -8.43 -2.43
C ARG A 71 7.59 -7.96 -3.82
N SER A 72 6.82 -6.87 -3.95
CA SER A 72 6.45 -6.31 -5.25
C SER A 72 7.65 -5.76 -6.01
N SER A 73 7.51 -5.63 -7.33
CA SER A 73 8.59 -5.14 -8.20
C SER A 73 9.11 -3.79 -7.74
N ARG A 74 10.43 -3.64 -7.79
CA ARG A 74 11.12 -2.37 -7.58
C ARG A 74 11.17 -1.61 -8.89
N VAL A 75 10.55 -0.45 -8.92
CA VAL A 75 10.51 0.44 -10.08
C VAL A 75 11.10 1.79 -9.72
N SER A 76 11.57 2.51 -10.71
CA SER A 76 11.92 3.92 -10.56
C SER A 76 10.66 4.74 -10.76
N PHE A 77 10.25 5.44 -9.72
CA PHE A 77 9.16 6.41 -9.80
C PHE A 77 9.66 7.74 -10.33
N SER A 78 8.76 8.55 -10.87
CA SER A 78 9.05 9.93 -11.23
C SER A 78 9.56 10.71 -10.03
N SER A 79 10.41 11.69 -10.27
CA SER A 79 10.82 12.67 -9.26
C SER A 79 9.72 13.72 -8.98
N ASP A 80 8.76 13.86 -9.89
CA ASP A 80 7.56 14.67 -9.66
C ASP A 80 6.58 13.93 -8.74
N PRO A 81 6.16 14.54 -7.62
CA PRO A 81 5.29 13.88 -6.66
C PRO A 81 3.92 13.49 -7.23
N ALA A 82 3.33 14.32 -8.10
CA ALA A 82 2.01 14.05 -8.67
C ALA A 82 2.07 12.87 -9.67
N GLU A 83 3.12 12.82 -10.50
CA GLU A 83 3.34 11.71 -11.40
C GLU A 83 3.63 10.40 -10.63
N ALA A 84 4.44 10.47 -9.56
CA ALA A 84 4.73 9.30 -8.71
C ALA A 84 3.46 8.76 -8.04
N GLU A 85 2.59 9.64 -7.55
CA GLU A 85 1.28 9.28 -7.00
C GLU A 85 0.43 8.59 -8.07
N GLN A 86 0.34 9.18 -9.26
CA GLN A 86 -0.43 8.62 -10.37
C GLN A 86 0.09 7.23 -10.78
N GLN A 87 1.41 7.02 -10.82
CA GLN A 87 2.02 5.72 -11.10
C GLN A 87 1.61 4.66 -10.06
N LEU A 88 1.59 5.03 -8.76
CA LEU A 88 1.15 4.15 -7.69
C LEU A 88 -0.34 3.82 -7.80
N VAL A 89 -1.20 4.82 -8.02
CA VAL A 89 -2.64 4.65 -8.19
C VAL A 89 -2.94 3.77 -9.42
N GLN A 90 -2.26 4.02 -10.53
CA GLN A 90 -2.41 3.22 -11.75
C GLN A 90 -1.99 1.77 -11.52
N SER A 91 -0.94 1.52 -10.73
CA SER A 91 -0.52 0.16 -10.42
C SER A 91 -1.58 -0.64 -9.64
N ILE A 92 -2.37 0.03 -8.79
CA ILE A 92 -3.50 -0.56 -8.07
C ILE A 92 -4.63 -0.90 -9.04
N GLU A 93 -4.91 0.00 -9.99
CA GLU A 93 -5.94 -0.23 -11.01
C GLU A 93 -5.59 -1.39 -11.96
N ASP A 94 -4.33 -1.45 -12.42
CA ASP A 94 -3.85 -2.53 -13.26
C ASP A 94 -3.90 -3.88 -12.52
N TRP A 95 -3.54 -3.87 -11.24
CA TRP A 95 -3.66 -5.04 -10.38
C TRP A 95 -5.13 -5.47 -10.22
N ARG A 96 -6.04 -4.54 -9.92
CA ARG A 96 -7.47 -4.82 -9.76
C ARG A 96 -8.04 -5.51 -11.01
N LYS A 97 -7.73 -4.95 -12.20
CA LYS A 97 -8.14 -5.51 -13.48
C LYS A 97 -7.56 -6.90 -13.71
N ALA A 98 -6.27 -7.09 -13.41
CA ALA A 98 -5.59 -8.37 -13.59
C ALA A 98 -6.14 -9.48 -12.68
N VAL A 99 -6.66 -9.11 -11.50
CA VAL A 99 -7.32 -10.05 -10.57
C VAL A 99 -8.79 -10.30 -10.95
N GLY A 100 -9.39 -9.42 -11.76
CA GLY A 100 -10.80 -9.52 -12.18
C GLY A 100 -11.78 -9.03 -11.13
N ILE A 101 -11.42 -8.01 -10.36
CA ILE A 101 -12.29 -7.38 -9.35
C ILE A 101 -13.03 -6.21 -9.99
N ASP A 102 -14.35 -6.27 -10.10
CA ASP A 102 -15.15 -5.16 -10.62
C ASP A 102 -15.26 -4.02 -9.61
N ARG A 103 -15.68 -4.34 -8.39
CA ARG A 103 -15.82 -3.38 -7.29
C ARG A 103 -15.23 -3.95 -6.01
N MET A 104 -14.66 -3.09 -5.17
CA MET A 104 -14.01 -3.49 -3.92
C MET A 104 -14.37 -2.58 -2.75
N ILE A 105 -14.25 -3.10 -1.55
CA ILE A 105 -14.04 -2.32 -0.34
C ILE A 105 -12.54 -2.11 -0.23
N LEU A 106 -12.10 -0.87 -0.16
CA LEU A 106 -10.67 -0.54 -0.12
C LEU A 106 -10.30 -0.04 1.27
N LEU A 107 -9.40 -0.74 1.94
CA LEU A 107 -8.86 -0.35 3.24
C LEU A 107 -7.39 0.03 3.10
N GLY A 108 -7.05 1.24 3.54
CA GLY A 108 -5.68 1.71 3.53
C GLY A 108 -5.21 2.20 4.89
N HIS A 109 -3.99 1.82 5.26
CA HIS A 109 -3.32 2.29 6.47
C HIS A 109 -2.20 3.27 6.12
N SER A 110 -2.12 4.41 6.82
CA SER A 110 -1.06 5.42 6.67
C SER A 110 -0.89 5.86 5.19
N LEU A 111 0.26 5.62 4.53
CA LEU A 111 0.48 5.84 3.11
C LEU A 111 -0.54 5.08 2.24
N GLY A 112 -0.89 3.84 2.63
CA GLY A 112 -1.93 3.08 1.94
C GLY A 112 -3.31 3.75 2.03
N GLY A 113 -3.59 4.48 3.12
CA GLY A 113 -4.79 5.30 3.28
C GLY A 113 -4.80 6.50 2.33
N TYR A 114 -3.67 7.16 2.16
CA TYR A 114 -3.47 8.22 1.17
C TYR A 114 -3.73 7.69 -0.25
N LEU A 115 -3.08 6.59 -0.63
CA LEU A 115 -3.24 5.97 -1.95
C LEU A 115 -4.67 5.46 -2.18
N ALA A 116 -5.31 4.89 -1.15
CA ALA A 116 -6.70 4.45 -1.23
C ALA A 116 -7.65 5.61 -1.50
N THR A 117 -7.40 6.77 -0.89
CA THR A 117 -8.18 7.99 -1.13
C THR A 117 -7.97 8.51 -2.55
N SER A 118 -6.70 8.63 -2.98
CA SER A 118 -6.38 9.06 -4.35
C SER A 118 -6.98 8.11 -5.39
N TYR A 119 -6.90 6.80 -5.14
CA TYR A 119 -7.55 5.79 -5.99
C TYR A 119 -9.08 5.98 -6.05
N ALA A 120 -9.72 6.16 -4.89
CA ALA A 120 -11.18 6.33 -4.83
C ALA A 120 -11.67 7.61 -5.52
N LEU A 121 -10.86 8.68 -5.54
CA LEU A 121 -11.16 9.91 -6.26
C LEU A 121 -11.06 9.73 -7.79
N ASN A 122 -10.14 8.90 -8.26
CA ASN A 122 -9.93 8.66 -9.69
C ASN A 122 -10.79 7.52 -10.26
N HIS A 123 -11.25 6.58 -9.42
CA HIS A 123 -11.97 5.36 -9.79
C HIS A 123 -13.14 5.09 -8.84
N ALA A 124 -13.98 6.10 -8.62
CA ALA A 124 -15.08 6.04 -7.66
C ALA A 124 -16.07 4.89 -7.94
N GLU A 125 -16.26 4.55 -9.21
CA GLU A 125 -17.14 3.45 -9.64
C GLU A 125 -16.64 2.07 -9.19
N CYS A 126 -15.32 1.93 -8.97
CA CYS A 126 -14.69 0.68 -8.53
C CYS A 126 -14.64 0.53 -7.00
N VAL A 127 -14.93 1.60 -6.24
CA VAL A 127 -14.85 1.58 -4.77
C VAL A 127 -16.27 1.62 -4.19
N GLN A 128 -16.69 0.50 -3.60
CA GLN A 128 -17.96 0.43 -2.90
C GLN A 128 -17.90 1.09 -1.52
N HIS A 129 -16.77 0.95 -0.84
CA HIS A 129 -16.55 1.52 0.48
C HIS A 129 -15.06 1.81 0.67
N LEU A 130 -14.75 2.95 1.30
CA LEU A 130 -13.39 3.34 1.65
C LEU A 130 -13.23 3.31 3.17
N ILE A 131 -12.22 2.58 3.65
CA ILE A 131 -11.87 2.48 5.07
C ILE A 131 -10.47 3.04 5.25
N LEU A 132 -10.34 4.05 6.09
CA LEU A 132 -9.08 4.73 6.36
C LEU A 132 -8.64 4.45 7.80
N ALA A 133 -7.50 3.79 7.94
CA ALA A 133 -6.89 3.49 9.21
C ALA A 133 -5.66 4.39 9.39
N ASP A 134 -5.77 5.43 10.21
CA ASP A 134 -4.71 6.42 10.46
C ASP A 134 -4.05 6.94 9.16
N PRO A 135 -4.85 7.51 8.24
CA PRO A 135 -4.39 7.82 6.88
C PRO A 135 -3.41 9.00 6.88
N TRP A 136 -2.45 8.95 5.96
CA TRP A 136 -1.57 10.08 5.67
C TRP A 136 -2.32 11.16 4.87
N GLY A 137 -1.89 12.43 5.01
CA GLY A 137 -2.34 13.54 4.16
C GLY A 137 -3.61 14.27 4.61
N PHE A 138 -4.24 13.88 5.72
CA PHE A 138 -5.50 14.47 6.19
C PHE A 138 -5.37 15.52 7.31
N PRO A 139 -4.35 15.51 8.19
CA PRO A 139 -4.23 16.54 9.21
C PRO A 139 -3.87 17.89 8.58
N GLN A 140 -4.39 18.97 9.15
CA GLN A 140 -3.84 20.29 8.85
C GLN A 140 -2.36 20.30 9.22
N SER A 141 -1.49 20.51 8.23
CA SER A 141 -0.06 20.64 8.50
C SER A 141 0.17 21.76 9.50
N PRO A 142 0.87 21.52 10.60
CA PRO A 142 1.35 22.61 11.46
C PRO A 142 2.12 23.62 10.59
N SER A 143 2.03 24.90 10.93
CA SER A 143 2.80 25.92 10.18
C SER A 143 4.28 25.51 10.12
N GLN A 144 5.00 25.89 9.07
CA GLN A 144 6.42 25.54 8.93
C GLN A 144 7.27 25.95 10.16
N LEU A 145 6.84 26.99 10.87
CA LEU A 145 7.44 27.46 12.12
C LEU A 145 7.21 26.48 13.28
N GLU A 146 6.02 25.88 13.38
CA GLU A 146 5.68 24.88 14.40
C GLU A 146 6.39 23.55 14.13
N GLN A 147 6.43 23.11 12.87
CA GLN A 147 7.22 21.93 12.47
C GLN A 147 8.71 22.11 12.76
N SER A 148 9.26 23.31 12.55
CA SER A 148 10.66 23.62 12.86
C SER A 148 10.97 23.60 14.35
N ARG A 149 10.00 23.92 15.21
CA ARG A 149 10.17 23.89 16.67
C ARG A 149 10.05 22.49 17.27
N MET A 150 9.27 21.60 16.65
CA MET A 150 9.06 20.24 17.14
C MET A 150 10.23 19.29 16.86
N ILE A 151 11.05 19.58 15.84
CA ILE A 151 12.18 18.70 15.47
C ILE A 151 13.45 19.15 16.19
N PRO A 152 14.02 18.35 17.11
CA PRO A 152 15.29 18.64 17.76
C PRO A 152 16.40 18.94 16.73
N ARG A 153 17.30 19.89 17.06
CA ARG A 153 18.37 20.33 16.16
C ARG A 153 19.26 19.19 15.67
N TRP A 154 19.54 18.21 16.52
CA TRP A 154 20.34 17.04 16.16
C TRP A 154 19.64 16.15 15.12
N VAL A 155 18.30 15.99 15.20
CA VAL A 155 17.51 15.25 14.20
C VAL A 155 17.57 15.95 12.85
N ARG A 156 17.53 17.29 12.86
CA ARG A 156 17.67 18.10 11.64
C ARG A 156 19.06 17.95 11.01
N MET A 157 20.12 17.92 11.82
CA MET A 157 21.47 17.64 11.33
C MET A 157 21.61 16.23 10.74
N VAL A 158 21.10 15.23 11.44
CA VAL A 158 21.09 13.83 10.96
C VAL A 158 20.30 13.73 9.65
N ARG A 159 19.14 14.39 9.56
CA ARG A 159 18.36 14.45 8.33
C ARG A 159 19.13 15.11 7.17
N CYS A 160 19.86 16.20 7.38
CA CYS A 160 20.70 16.85 6.36
C CYS A 160 21.81 15.92 5.86
N ILE A 161 22.44 15.14 6.75
CA ILE A 161 23.51 14.21 6.40
C ILE A 161 22.95 12.99 5.64
N ILE A 162 21.77 12.52 5.99
CA ILE A 162 21.15 11.32 5.40
C ILE A 162 20.31 11.68 4.16
N SER A 163 19.88 12.92 4.02
CA SER A 163 19.02 13.41 2.93
C SER A 163 19.52 13.08 1.50
N PRO A 164 20.83 13.08 1.19
CA PRO A 164 21.34 12.65 -0.10
C PRO A 164 21.20 11.13 -0.33
N PHE A 165 21.00 10.36 0.73
CA PHE A 165 20.88 8.89 0.67
C PHE A 165 19.42 8.50 0.88
N ASN A 166 18.93 7.57 0.07
CA ASN A 166 17.62 6.97 0.32
C ASN A 166 17.63 6.34 1.71
N PRO A 167 16.79 6.79 2.68
CA PRO A 167 16.82 6.30 4.06
C PRO A 167 16.57 4.79 4.19
N PHE A 168 15.94 4.19 3.16
CA PHE A 168 15.70 2.74 3.09
C PHE A 168 16.84 1.97 2.40
N SER A 169 17.88 2.64 1.88
CA SER A 169 19.02 1.96 1.27
C SER A 169 19.78 1.11 2.27
N GLY A 170 19.92 1.58 3.51
CA GLY A 170 20.54 0.84 4.59
C GLY A 170 19.79 -0.44 4.96
N LEU A 171 18.46 -0.37 5.01
CA LEU A 171 17.59 -1.53 5.26
C LEU A 171 17.70 -2.55 4.11
N ARG A 172 17.79 -2.08 2.88
CA ARG A 172 17.98 -2.95 1.71
C ARG A 172 19.34 -3.63 1.68
N LEU A 173 20.40 -2.94 2.12
CA LEU A 173 21.76 -3.51 2.24
C LEU A 173 21.86 -4.54 3.37
N ALA A 174 21.06 -4.39 4.43
CA ALA A 174 21.00 -5.37 5.52
C ALA A 174 20.38 -6.72 5.07
N GLY A 175 19.69 -6.76 3.93
CA GLY A 175 19.10 -7.99 3.37
C GLY A 175 18.16 -8.67 4.36
N PRO A 176 18.30 -10.02 4.57
CA PRO A 176 17.43 -10.77 5.48
C PRO A 176 17.50 -10.34 6.96
N TRP A 177 18.52 -9.58 7.34
CA TRP A 177 18.70 -9.06 8.70
C TRP A 177 17.97 -7.72 8.92
N GLY A 178 17.41 -7.13 7.87
CA GLY A 178 16.68 -5.87 7.90
C GLY A 178 15.16 -6.00 7.76
N GLU A 179 14.65 -7.24 7.77
CA GLU A 179 13.20 -7.56 7.75
C GLU A 179 12.67 -7.83 9.15
#